data_4450bff89b2bc2ff498c3ffacd3b4d23
#
_entry.id   4450bff89b2bc2ff498c3ffacd3b4d23
#
_cell.length_a   1.000
_cell.length_b   1.000
_cell.length_c   1.000
_cell.angle_alpha   90.00
_cell.angle_beta   90.00
_cell.angle_gamma   90.00
#
_symmetry.space_group_name_H-M   'P 1'
#
loop_
_entity.id
_entity.type
_entity.pdbx_description
1 polymer ?
#
loop_
_entity_poly.entity_id
_entity_poly.type
_entity_poly.pdbx_seq_one_letter_code
_entity_poly.pdbx_strand_id
1 'polypeptide(L)'
;METGNPMDWIANLVIPLLKSIIVVVGLLVGFAYMTWAERKLCARFQLRYGPNRAGPFGLLQPVADAFKAIFKEELIFGQVHSKVIYVLAPGISLFAALLAFAVVPVGPTIPSFQVFGLRVPDISLSIAADVNIGLLYLFAIAGLGTYGTVSYTHLTLPTIY
;
A
#
# COMPACT_ATOMS: atom_id res chain seq x y z
N MET A 1 -7.32 37.79 4.73
CA MET A 1 -6.10 37.11 4.28
C MET A 1 -5.11 37.20 5.42
N GLU A 2 -5.21 36.25 6.38
CA GLU A 2 -4.23 36.15 7.47
C GLU A 2 -2.95 35.60 6.86
N THR A 3 -1.89 36.39 7.01
CA THR A 3 -0.53 35.98 6.65
C THR A 3 -0.16 34.82 7.56
N GLY A 4 -0.29 33.61 7.01
CA GLY A 4 -0.03 32.38 7.73
C GLY A 4 1.37 32.38 8.33
N ASN A 5 1.44 32.12 9.60
CA ASN A 5 2.68 31.87 10.33
C ASN A 5 3.49 30.82 9.53
N PRO A 6 4.81 31.01 9.31
CA PRO A 6 5.61 30.01 8.57
C PRO A 6 5.56 28.59 9.19
N MET A 7 5.05 28.46 10.40
CA MET A 7 4.81 27.18 11.07
C MET A 7 3.51 26.49 10.60
N ASP A 8 2.52 27.23 10.09
CA ASP A 8 1.22 26.67 9.71
C ASP A 8 1.32 25.85 8.41
N TRP A 9 2.15 26.28 7.45
CA TRP A 9 2.35 25.51 6.22
C TRP A 9 3.13 24.19 6.49
N ILE A 10 4.09 24.21 7.44
CA ILE A 10 4.82 22.99 7.85
C ILE A 10 3.82 22.00 8.48
N ALA A 11 2.97 22.48 9.40
CA ALA A 11 1.96 21.63 10.02
C ALA A 11 0.97 21.08 9.01
N ASN A 12 0.50 21.91 8.08
CA ASN A 12 -0.46 21.51 7.04
C ASN A 12 0.12 20.55 5.97
N LEU A 13 1.43 20.52 5.80
CA LEU A 13 2.08 19.62 4.86
C LEU A 13 2.67 18.38 5.55
N VAL A 14 3.30 18.56 6.69
CA VAL A 14 3.98 17.47 7.40
C VAL A 14 2.98 16.50 8.04
N ILE A 15 1.91 16.99 8.65
CA ILE A 15 0.91 16.14 9.31
C ILE A 15 0.20 15.22 8.32
N PRO A 16 -0.34 15.70 7.17
CA PRO A 16 -0.96 14.81 6.17
C PRO A 16 0.03 13.82 5.57
N LEU A 17 1.27 14.24 5.33
CA LEU A 17 2.30 13.38 4.75
C LEU A 17 2.69 12.27 5.73
N LEU A 18 2.92 12.59 7.00
CA LEU A 18 3.23 11.61 8.03
C LEU A 18 2.08 10.61 8.21
N LYS A 19 0.86 11.10 8.23
CA LYS A 19 -0.35 10.29 8.31
C LYS A 19 -0.48 9.34 7.13
N SER A 20 -0.24 9.83 5.90
CA SER A 20 -0.26 9.00 4.70
C SER A 20 0.78 7.89 4.75
N ILE A 21 2.00 8.21 5.22
CA ILE A 21 3.07 7.22 5.39
C ILE A 21 2.66 6.16 6.41
N ILE A 22 2.11 6.55 7.56
CA ILE A 22 1.68 5.62 8.60
C ILE A 22 0.60 4.66 8.07
N VAL A 23 -0.39 5.19 7.34
CA VAL A 23 -1.46 4.35 6.77
C VAL A 23 -0.90 3.40 5.71
N VAL A 24 -0.05 3.88 4.79
CA VAL A 24 0.57 3.05 3.75
C VAL A 24 1.44 1.95 4.37
N VAL A 25 2.28 2.30 5.35
CA VAL A 25 3.11 1.30 6.05
C VAL A 25 2.23 0.28 6.80
N GLY A 26 1.17 0.73 7.46
CA GLY A 26 0.20 -0.14 8.12
C GLY A 26 -0.46 -1.13 7.17
N LEU A 27 -0.86 -0.67 5.98
CA LEU A 27 -1.44 -1.52 4.93
C LEU A 27 -0.42 -2.54 4.38
N LEU A 28 0.82 -2.11 4.13
CA LEU A 28 1.87 -3.01 3.65
C LEU A 28 2.22 -4.08 4.68
N VAL A 29 2.31 -3.71 5.95
CA VAL A 29 2.52 -4.65 7.07
C VAL A 29 1.33 -5.60 7.20
N GLY A 30 0.10 -5.09 7.13
CA GLY A 30 -1.11 -5.91 7.15
C GLY A 30 -1.14 -6.94 6.01
N PHE A 31 -0.80 -6.53 4.79
CA PHE A 31 -0.66 -7.41 3.64
C PHE A 31 0.42 -8.49 3.87
N ALA A 32 1.58 -8.10 4.38
CA ALA A 32 2.68 -9.00 4.66
C ALA A 32 2.29 -10.09 5.68
N TYR A 33 1.58 -9.73 6.75
CA TYR A 33 1.07 -10.70 7.72
C TYR A 33 -0.11 -11.53 7.21
N MET A 34 -0.91 -10.99 6.28
CA MET A 34 -1.97 -11.77 5.63
C MET A 34 -1.39 -12.91 4.80
N THR A 35 -0.31 -12.67 4.06
CA THR A 35 0.38 -13.76 3.32
C THR A 35 0.97 -14.82 4.25
N TRP A 36 1.49 -14.41 5.40
CA TRP A 36 1.93 -15.36 6.43
C TRP A 36 0.78 -16.21 6.98
N ALA A 37 -0.36 -15.59 7.28
CA ALA A 37 -1.55 -16.28 7.78
C ALA A 37 -2.09 -17.26 6.74
N GLU A 38 -2.17 -16.87 5.47
CA GLU A 38 -2.59 -17.72 4.36
C GLU A 38 -1.71 -18.97 4.25
N ARG A 39 -0.39 -18.80 4.25
CA ARG A 39 0.56 -19.92 4.19
C ARG A 39 0.40 -20.88 5.38
N LYS A 40 0.13 -20.37 6.59
CA LYS A 40 -0.13 -21.19 7.77
C LYS A 40 -1.46 -21.93 7.69
N LEU A 41 -2.50 -21.27 7.24
CA LEU A 41 -3.82 -21.87 7.05
C LEU A 41 -3.76 -22.99 6.00
N CYS A 42 -3.19 -22.74 4.84
CA CYS A 42 -3.03 -23.72 3.78
C CYS A 42 -2.20 -24.94 4.24
N ALA A 43 -1.14 -24.70 5.01
CA ALA A 43 -0.33 -25.80 5.57
C ALA A 43 -1.15 -26.68 6.54
N ARG A 44 -2.03 -26.09 7.35
CA ARG A 44 -2.94 -26.80 8.26
C ARG A 44 -3.88 -27.73 7.48
N PHE A 45 -4.50 -27.23 6.40
CA PHE A 45 -5.36 -28.04 5.54
C PHE A 45 -4.62 -29.18 4.83
N GLN A 46 -3.33 -28.97 4.55
CA GLN A 46 -2.46 -29.96 3.92
C GLN A 46 -1.75 -30.88 4.92
N LEU A 47 -2.12 -30.85 6.21
CA LEU A 47 -1.53 -31.66 7.31
C LEU A 47 0.00 -31.51 7.39
N ARG A 48 0.55 -30.31 7.09
CA ARG A 48 1.97 -30.00 7.19
C ARG A 48 2.24 -28.76 8.03
N TYR A 49 3.47 -28.62 8.50
CA TYR A 49 3.89 -27.41 9.20
C TYR A 49 4.08 -26.25 8.20
N GLY A 50 3.44 -25.09 8.48
CA GLY A 50 3.69 -23.84 7.76
C GLY A 50 5.03 -23.20 8.15
N PRO A 51 5.28 -21.94 7.71
CA PRO A 51 6.50 -21.21 8.02
C PRO A 51 6.72 -21.19 9.55
N ASN A 52 7.84 -21.71 10.01
CA ASN A 52 8.15 -21.84 11.45
C ASN A 52 9.61 -21.55 11.80
N ARG A 53 10.49 -21.33 10.79
CA ARG A 53 11.94 -21.19 11.00
C ARG A 53 12.39 -19.72 11.15
N ALA A 54 11.66 -18.75 10.59
CA ALA A 54 12.02 -17.35 10.66
C ALA A 54 11.35 -16.68 11.87
N GLY A 55 12.05 -16.66 13.00
CA GLY A 55 11.54 -16.15 14.28
C GLY A 55 10.52 -17.04 14.96
N PRO A 56 9.98 -16.62 16.12
CA PRO A 56 8.97 -17.38 16.84
C PRO A 56 7.73 -17.56 15.94
N PHE A 57 7.29 -18.81 15.77
CA PHE A 57 6.15 -19.18 14.92
C PHE A 57 6.23 -18.74 13.45
N GLY A 58 7.41 -18.31 12.94
CA GLY A 58 7.59 -17.83 11.58
C GLY A 58 7.11 -16.41 11.35
N LEU A 59 6.96 -15.59 12.41
CA LEU A 59 6.48 -14.20 12.30
C LEU A 59 7.43 -13.28 11.53
N LEU A 60 8.72 -13.60 11.47
CA LEU A 60 9.71 -12.84 10.69
C LEU A 60 9.78 -13.28 9.21
N GLN A 61 8.98 -14.24 8.80
CA GLN A 61 8.98 -14.72 7.42
C GLN A 61 8.62 -13.62 6.40
N PRO A 62 7.59 -12.77 6.63
CA PRO A 62 7.30 -11.68 5.70
C PRO A 62 8.46 -10.70 5.51
N VAL A 63 9.19 -10.43 6.60
CA VAL A 63 10.37 -9.54 6.57
C VAL A 63 11.50 -10.18 5.74
N ALA A 64 11.76 -11.46 5.96
CA ALA A 64 12.76 -12.22 5.19
C ALA A 64 12.39 -12.28 3.69
N ASP A 65 11.10 -12.47 3.37
CA ASP A 65 10.60 -12.50 2.00
C ASP A 65 10.73 -11.12 1.33
N ALA A 66 10.48 -10.01 2.06
CA ALA A 66 10.68 -8.65 1.55
C ALA A 66 12.15 -8.37 1.25
N PHE A 67 13.07 -8.69 2.16
CA PHE A 67 14.51 -8.56 1.91
C PHE A 67 14.96 -9.38 0.70
N LYS A 68 14.50 -10.62 0.61
CA LYS A 68 14.80 -11.48 -0.53
C LYS A 68 14.29 -10.90 -1.86
N ALA A 69 13.10 -10.30 -1.86
CA ALA A 69 12.54 -9.69 -3.05
C ALA A 69 13.33 -8.45 -3.50
N ILE A 70 13.82 -7.63 -2.56
CA ILE A 70 14.59 -6.42 -2.86
C ILE A 70 15.98 -6.76 -3.43
N PHE A 71 16.65 -7.78 -2.89
CA PHE A 71 18.02 -8.15 -3.30
C PHE A 71 18.07 -9.21 -4.40
N LYS A 72 16.92 -9.73 -4.84
CA LYS A 72 16.86 -10.68 -5.94
C LYS A 72 16.90 -9.94 -7.27
N GLU A 73 17.67 -10.48 -8.21
CA GLU A 73 17.72 -9.96 -9.58
C GLU A 73 16.34 -10.04 -10.24
N GLU A 74 15.99 -8.99 -10.98
CA GLU A 74 14.76 -8.96 -11.77
C GLU A 74 14.85 -9.91 -12.97
N LEU A 75 13.87 -10.79 -13.09
CA LEU A 75 13.71 -11.65 -14.25
C LEU A 75 12.97 -10.87 -15.36
N ILE A 76 13.73 -10.19 -16.21
CA ILE A 76 13.19 -9.58 -17.43
C ILE A 76 13.33 -10.61 -18.55
N PHE A 77 12.20 -11.14 -19.01
CA PHE A 77 12.19 -12.04 -20.15
C PHE A 77 12.65 -11.31 -21.40
N GLY A 78 13.61 -11.91 -22.14
CA GLY A 78 14.24 -11.28 -23.31
C GLY A 78 13.28 -10.96 -24.47
N GLN A 79 12.07 -11.54 -24.48
CA GLN A 79 11.04 -11.38 -25.50
C GLN A 79 9.97 -10.35 -25.18
N VAL A 80 10.12 -9.58 -24.07
CA VAL A 80 9.14 -8.55 -23.71
C VAL A 80 9.25 -7.39 -24.71
N HIS A 81 8.10 -7.03 -25.31
CA HIS A 81 8.03 -5.95 -26.32
C HIS A 81 8.46 -4.58 -25.76
N SER A 82 8.10 -4.28 -24.51
CA SER A 82 8.51 -3.03 -23.83
C SER A 82 8.86 -3.30 -22.36
N LYS A 83 10.13 -3.21 -22.02
CA LYS A 83 10.64 -3.39 -20.66
C LYS A 83 10.07 -2.35 -19.68
N VAL A 84 9.87 -1.12 -20.15
CA VAL A 84 9.34 -0.02 -19.33
C VAL A 84 7.92 -0.32 -18.86
N ILE A 85 7.03 -0.72 -19.78
CA ILE A 85 5.64 -1.04 -19.43
C ILE A 85 5.60 -2.29 -18.56
N TYR A 86 6.46 -3.27 -18.81
CA TYR A 86 6.56 -4.48 -17.99
C TYR A 86 6.86 -4.18 -16.52
N VAL A 87 7.82 -3.30 -16.25
CA VAL A 87 8.19 -2.90 -14.89
C VAL A 87 7.14 -1.97 -14.25
N LEU A 88 6.52 -1.09 -15.05
CA LEU A 88 5.50 -0.15 -14.55
C LEU A 88 4.15 -0.82 -14.26
N ALA A 89 3.79 -1.89 -14.94
CA ALA A 89 2.47 -2.50 -14.84
C ALA A 89 2.10 -2.97 -13.41
N PRO A 90 2.95 -3.70 -12.67
CA PRO A 90 2.69 -4.04 -11.26
C PRO A 90 2.65 -2.78 -10.38
N GLY A 91 3.47 -1.77 -10.69
CA GLY A 91 3.47 -0.48 -9.99
C GLY A 91 2.15 0.25 -10.12
N ILE A 92 1.55 0.29 -11.31
CA ILE A 92 0.23 0.91 -11.55
C ILE A 92 -0.86 0.20 -10.73
N SER A 93 -0.85 -1.12 -10.70
CA SER A 93 -1.82 -1.89 -9.89
C SER A 93 -1.67 -1.64 -8.40
N LEU A 94 -0.45 -1.62 -7.89
CA LEU A 94 -0.16 -1.31 -6.48
C LEU A 94 -0.57 0.12 -6.13
N PHE A 95 -0.22 1.08 -6.98
CA PHE A 95 -0.56 2.49 -6.79
C PHE A 95 -2.07 2.71 -6.77
N ALA A 96 -2.81 2.09 -7.69
CA ALA A 96 -4.27 2.14 -7.69
C ALA A 96 -4.87 1.55 -6.41
N ALA A 97 -4.36 0.41 -5.94
CA ALA A 97 -4.80 -0.19 -4.69
C ALA A 97 -4.58 0.73 -3.48
N LEU A 98 -3.42 1.38 -3.38
CA LEU A 98 -3.12 2.33 -2.30
C LEU A 98 -3.98 3.59 -2.39
N LEU A 99 -4.23 4.11 -3.60
CA LEU A 99 -5.11 5.26 -3.83
C LEU A 99 -6.56 4.98 -3.40
N ALA A 100 -7.05 3.77 -3.57
CA ALA A 100 -8.39 3.40 -3.11
C ALA A 100 -8.54 3.61 -1.59
N PHE A 101 -7.50 3.36 -0.81
CA PHE A 101 -7.51 3.59 0.64
C PHE A 101 -7.46 5.08 1.04
N ALA A 102 -7.14 5.98 0.13
CA ALA A 102 -7.11 7.41 0.44
C ALA A 102 -8.47 7.96 0.90
N VAL A 103 -9.56 7.39 0.40
CA VAL A 103 -10.94 7.81 0.72
C VAL A 103 -11.55 6.98 1.86
N VAL A 104 -10.94 5.86 2.23
CA VAL A 104 -11.45 5.00 3.30
C VAL A 104 -11.09 5.61 4.66
N PRO A 105 -12.08 5.92 5.51
CA PRO A 105 -11.82 6.40 6.86
C PRO A 105 -11.26 5.24 7.71
N VAL A 106 -10.02 5.36 8.16
CA VAL A 106 -9.36 4.33 8.97
C VAL A 106 -9.81 4.37 10.43
N GLY A 107 -10.37 5.50 10.88
CA GLY A 107 -10.85 5.65 12.26
C GLY A 107 -11.53 6.99 12.51
N PRO A 108 -12.04 7.21 13.74
CA PRO A 108 -12.65 8.46 14.13
C PRO A 108 -11.66 9.61 14.13
N THR A 109 -12.17 10.84 14.02
CA THR A 109 -11.37 12.05 14.19
C THR A 109 -10.88 12.17 15.63
N ILE A 110 -9.59 12.39 15.80
CA ILE A 110 -8.99 12.67 17.09
C ILE A 110 -9.17 14.18 17.34
N PRO A 111 -9.91 14.58 18.42
CA PRO A 111 -10.11 15.98 18.71
C PRO A 111 -8.79 16.66 19.07
N SER A 112 -8.71 17.97 18.85
CA SER A 112 -7.53 18.77 19.18
C SER A 112 -7.13 18.61 20.65
N PHE A 113 -5.86 18.36 20.89
CA PHE A 113 -5.29 18.25 22.23
C PHE A 113 -4.01 19.09 22.34
N GLN A 114 -3.65 19.47 23.57
CA GLN A 114 -2.44 20.23 23.82
C GLN A 114 -1.38 19.31 24.46
N VAL A 115 -0.20 19.25 23.84
CA VAL A 115 0.96 18.54 24.38
C VAL A 115 2.11 19.53 24.48
N PHE A 116 2.68 19.69 25.68
CA PHE A 116 3.82 20.58 25.94
C PHE A 116 3.64 22.02 25.43
N GLY A 117 2.41 22.57 25.47
CA GLY A 117 2.12 23.91 24.98
C GLY A 117 1.94 24.05 23.46
N LEU A 118 2.11 22.98 22.70
CA LEU A 118 1.81 22.91 21.27
C LEU A 118 0.36 22.46 21.09
N ARG A 119 -0.42 23.25 20.36
CA ARG A 119 -1.79 22.90 20.00
C ARG A 119 -1.76 22.00 18.77
N VAL A 120 -2.13 20.73 18.94
CA VAL A 120 -2.29 19.81 17.82
C VAL A 120 -3.71 20.00 17.28
N PRO A 121 -3.89 20.33 15.99
CA PRO A 121 -5.21 20.47 15.37
C PRO A 121 -5.95 19.13 15.32
N ASP A 122 -7.23 19.17 15.02
CA ASP A 122 -8.05 17.97 14.83
C ASP A 122 -7.42 17.07 13.74
N ILE A 123 -7.11 15.83 14.10
CA ILE A 123 -6.52 14.86 13.18
C ILE A 123 -7.62 13.90 12.72
N SER A 124 -8.09 14.05 11.48
CA SER A 124 -8.91 13.03 10.85
C SER A 124 -8.06 11.83 10.47
N LEU A 125 -8.49 10.60 10.75
CA LEU A 125 -7.76 9.38 10.35
C LEU A 125 -8.04 8.95 8.89
N SER A 126 -8.73 9.75 8.09
CA SER A 126 -8.80 9.60 6.64
C SER A 126 -7.64 10.33 5.95
N ILE A 127 -7.07 9.81 4.89
CA ILE A 127 -5.98 10.47 4.13
C ILE A 127 -6.55 11.66 3.37
N ALA A 128 -7.62 11.43 2.61
CA ALA A 128 -8.37 12.49 1.93
C ALA A 128 -9.48 13.03 2.84
N ALA A 129 -9.82 14.30 2.64
CA ALA A 129 -11.00 14.89 3.26
C ALA A 129 -12.28 14.19 2.75
N ASP A 130 -13.38 14.40 3.48
CA ASP A 130 -14.69 13.85 3.12
C ASP A 130 -15.06 14.26 1.67
N VAL A 131 -15.12 13.25 0.80
CA VAL A 131 -15.37 13.46 -0.64
C VAL A 131 -16.78 13.00 -0.95
N ASN A 132 -17.66 13.94 -1.34
CA ASN A 132 -19.06 13.64 -1.64
C ASN A 132 -19.26 12.55 -2.71
N ILE A 133 -18.27 12.34 -3.58
CA ILE A 133 -18.25 11.33 -4.65
C ILE A 133 -17.30 10.17 -4.39
N GLY A 134 -17.02 9.86 -3.12
CA GLY A 134 -16.05 8.83 -2.72
C GLY A 134 -16.29 7.46 -3.35
N LEU A 135 -17.56 7.05 -3.48
CA LEU A 135 -17.91 5.79 -4.12
C LEU A 135 -17.54 5.76 -5.61
N LEU A 136 -17.81 6.85 -6.32
CA LEU A 136 -17.44 6.97 -7.75
C LEU A 136 -15.92 6.96 -7.92
N TYR A 137 -15.19 7.63 -7.02
CA TYR A 137 -13.73 7.60 -6.98
C TYR A 137 -13.21 6.16 -6.79
N LEU A 138 -13.77 5.39 -5.85
CA LEU A 138 -13.37 4.01 -5.61
C LEU A 138 -13.54 3.14 -6.86
N PHE A 139 -14.68 3.26 -7.56
CA PHE A 139 -14.90 2.52 -8.81
C PHE A 139 -13.94 2.94 -9.93
N ALA A 140 -13.67 4.23 -10.06
CA ALA A 140 -12.73 4.73 -11.05
C ALA A 140 -11.31 4.21 -10.81
N ILE A 141 -10.84 4.25 -9.57
CA ILE A 141 -9.50 3.77 -9.20
C ILE A 141 -9.40 2.23 -9.28
N ALA A 142 -10.46 1.51 -8.89
CA ALA A 142 -10.51 0.06 -9.06
C ALA A 142 -10.40 -0.33 -10.55
N GLY A 143 -11.08 0.41 -11.44
CA GLY A 143 -10.95 0.25 -12.88
C GLY A 143 -9.52 0.49 -13.36
N LEU A 144 -8.83 1.51 -12.83
CA LEU A 144 -7.43 1.78 -13.18
C LEU A 144 -6.49 0.63 -12.81
N GLY A 145 -6.73 -0.05 -11.69
CA GLY A 145 -5.94 -1.22 -11.26
C GLY A 145 -5.96 -2.37 -12.27
N THR A 146 -7.07 -2.56 -12.99
CA THR A 146 -7.18 -3.62 -14.01
C THR A 146 -6.29 -3.38 -15.21
N TYR A 147 -6.02 -2.11 -15.58
CA TYR A 147 -5.10 -1.79 -16.68
C TYR A 147 -3.67 -2.28 -16.40
N GLY A 148 -3.21 -2.17 -15.15
CA GLY A 148 -1.90 -2.69 -14.78
C GLY A 148 -1.80 -4.21 -14.96
N THR A 149 -2.79 -4.96 -14.48
CA THR A 149 -2.79 -6.44 -14.58
C THR A 149 -2.95 -6.91 -16.02
N VAL A 150 -3.85 -6.32 -16.79
CA VAL A 150 -4.08 -6.65 -18.20
C VAL A 150 -2.84 -6.32 -19.04
N SER A 151 -2.22 -5.16 -18.85
CA SER A 151 -0.99 -4.79 -19.57
C SER A 151 0.14 -5.77 -19.28
N TYR A 152 0.30 -6.21 -18.04
CA TYR A 152 1.32 -7.20 -17.67
C TYR A 152 1.09 -8.53 -18.37
N THR A 153 -0.14 -9.05 -18.36
CA THR A 153 -0.47 -10.33 -19.00
C THR A 153 -0.28 -10.28 -20.52
N HIS A 154 -0.71 -9.21 -21.18
CA HIS A 154 -0.53 -9.06 -22.63
C HIS A 154 0.94 -8.94 -23.05
N LEU A 155 1.79 -8.33 -22.20
CA LEU A 155 3.22 -8.22 -22.48
C LEU A 155 3.99 -9.51 -22.23
N THR A 156 3.48 -10.39 -21.37
CA THR A 156 4.12 -11.67 -21.02
C THR A 156 3.62 -12.85 -21.84
N LEU A 157 2.44 -12.73 -22.50
CA LEU A 157 1.97 -13.76 -23.39
C LEU A 157 2.89 -13.84 -24.61
N PRO A 158 3.48 -15.01 -24.91
CA PRO A 158 4.16 -15.22 -26.18
C PRO A 158 3.16 -15.03 -27.30
N THR A 159 3.40 -14.08 -28.19
CA THR A 159 2.69 -14.01 -29.46
C THR A 159 3.05 -15.27 -30.24
N ILE A 160 2.17 -16.26 -30.18
CA ILE A 160 2.25 -17.44 -31.00
C ILE A 160 1.77 -17.04 -32.40
N TYR A 161 2.73 -16.65 -33.24
CA TYR A 161 2.59 -16.55 -34.68
C TYR A 161 3.71 -17.37 -35.33
#